data_754d75a9bc5e81e930f0a5969e0ccd47
#
_entry.id   754d75a9bc5e81e930f0a5969e0ccd47
#
_cell.length_a   1.000
_cell.length_b   1.000
_cell.length_c   1.000
_cell.angle_alpha   90.00
_cell.angle_beta   90.00
_cell.angle_gamma   90.00
#
_symmetry.space_group_name_H-M   'P 1'
#
loop_
_entity.id
_entity.type
_entity.pdbx_description
1 polymer ?
#
loop_
_entity_poly.entity_id
_entity_poly.type
_entity_poly.pdbx_seq_one_letter_code
_entity_poly.pdbx_strand_id
1 'polypeptide(L)'
;MATMARFKATILSSVLLPLLLSSHGAAVPSPPSCNADTRPYSAWMADSVISRGQAVLPAGTTPEASTFLQIGVFQNAILQLKEYYGSPENACAQADWDAHLEESTQSVTPWLLNATKDTQYPLDRFSDGNGLFYQYERTDNETYKAALDALQQSIYLQHKNKYGGYWYFKYPNWSYLDGMYSLIPFYSTYTARFAAENSSAVGKDLVYQLDLLWSHCHQNNTGLLVHGYDASKTAVWANPATGGSPIVWIRSLGWYMMALVDILEISRQQGVLNQEQWNHVHQQFVALSNAVMAAADPETGCWWQVMTDPNRKGNYIESSGSAMFTYALYKGARLGLLHGIPEEALLPASLASKCYGHLLQDFVVDNKNGTLGYNGTVSVCSLSSNATYEYYVHQPLLYNSLHGTSSFILASVEHERATNVSGN
;
A
#
# COMPACT_ATOMS: atom_id res chain seq x y z
N MET A 1 32.79 -70.93 -22.66
CA MET A 1 32.80 -71.48 -21.29
C MET A 1 33.06 -70.29 -20.38
N ALA A 2 32.05 -69.78 -19.76
CA ALA A 2 32.16 -68.64 -18.84
C ALA A 2 31.23 -68.93 -17.64
N THR A 3 31.87 -69.07 -16.48
CA THR A 3 31.26 -69.44 -15.24
C THR A 3 30.56 -68.25 -14.55
N MET A 4 29.28 -68.36 -14.29
CA MET A 4 28.52 -67.43 -13.50
C MET A 4 28.85 -67.54 -12.01
N ALA A 5 29.26 -66.48 -11.37
CA ALA A 5 29.32 -66.34 -9.91
C ALA A 5 28.09 -65.57 -9.42
N ARG A 6 27.26 -66.20 -8.60
CA ARG A 6 26.12 -65.60 -7.93
C ARG A 6 26.58 -64.97 -6.62
N PHE A 7 26.38 -63.66 -6.45
CA PHE A 7 26.50 -62.98 -5.15
C PHE A 7 25.12 -62.95 -4.49
N LYS A 8 25.04 -63.47 -3.27
CA LYS A 8 23.90 -63.35 -2.36
C LYS A 8 23.97 -62.00 -1.68
N ALA A 9 22.94 -61.19 -1.86
CA ALA A 9 22.76 -59.96 -1.09
C ALA A 9 22.04 -60.27 0.23
N THR A 10 22.69 -59.94 1.33
CA THR A 10 22.13 -60.01 2.68
C THR A 10 21.38 -58.70 2.95
N ILE A 11 20.06 -58.78 3.18
CA ILE A 11 19.22 -57.65 3.53
C ILE A 11 19.39 -57.39 5.03
N LEU A 12 20.04 -56.28 5.39
CA LEU A 12 19.97 -55.74 6.75
C LEU A 12 18.71 -54.87 6.84
N SER A 13 17.74 -55.32 7.64
CA SER A 13 16.60 -54.54 8.05
C SER A 13 17.02 -53.47 9.06
N SER A 14 17.17 -52.22 8.64
CA SER A 14 17.28 -51.06 9.52
C SER A 14 15.88 -50.58 9.91
N VAL A 15 15.54 -50.75 11.18
CA VAL A 15 14.34 -50.23 11.82
C VAL A 15 14.51 -48.72 11.89
N LEU A 16 13.81 -47.98 11.02
CA LEU A 16 13.65 -46.53 11.14
C LEU A 16 12.58 -46.22 12.21
N LEU A 17 13.05 -45.72 13.34
CA LEU A 17 12.19 -45.11 14.36
C LEU A 17 11.71 -43.73 13.80
N PRO A 18 10.40 -43.43 13.72
CA PRO A 18 9.97 -42.12 13.32
C PRO A 18 10.22 -41.13 14.46
N LEU A 19 11.13 -40.17 14.24
CA LEU A 19 11.23 -38.96 15.03
C LEU A 19 9.95 -38.14 14.79
N LEU A 20 9.04 -38.16 15.74
CA LEU A 20 7.95 -37.24 15.84
C LEU A 20 8.53 -35.85 16.16
N LEU A 21 8.84 -35.08 15.11
CA LEU A 21 9.00 -33.64 15.20
C LEU A 21 7.61 -33.06 15.49
N SER A 22 7.33 -32.79 16.75
CA SER A 22 6.21 -31.95 17.15
C SER A 22 6.51 -30.53 16.64
N SER A 23 5.98 -30.20 15.47
CA SER A 23 5.85 -28.81 15.03
C SER A 23 4.88 -28.14 16.00
N HIS A 24 5.43 -27.40 16.96
CA HIS A 24 4.66 -26.37 17.66
C HIS A 24 4.39 -25.28 16.64
N GLY A 25 3.36 -25.43 15.83
CA GLY A 25 2.74 -24.32 15.11
C GLY A 25 2.29 -23.34 16.18
N ALA A 26 2.82 -22.12 16.17
CA ALA A 26 2.25 -21.04 16.94
C ALA A 26 0.76 -20.98 16.56
N ALA A 27 -0.11 -21.14 17.53
CA ALA A 27 -1.55 -21.04 17.31
C ALA A 27 -1.82 -19.61 16.78
N VAL A 28 -2.38 -19.52 15.58
CA VAL A 28 -2.90 -18.25 15.07
C VAL A 28 -3.94 -17.79 16.10
N PRO A 29 -3.82 -16.56 16.64
CA PRO A 29 -4.78 -16.06 17.61
C PRO A 29 -6.19 -16.19 17.05
N SER A 30 -7.10 -16.77 17.82
CA SER A 30 -8.51 -16.84 17.40
C SER A 30 -9.06 -15.43 17.27
N PRO A 31 -9.73 -15.11 16.16
CA PRO A 31 -10.37 -13.80 16.00
C PRO A 31 -11.35 -13.54 17.15
N PRO A 32 -11.56 -12.27 17.54
CA PRO A 32 -12.46 -11.92 18.63
C PRO A 32 -13.87 -12.48 18.41
N SER A 33 -14.50 -12.99 19.45
CA SER A 33 -15.88 -13.49 19.38
C SER A 33 -16.82 -12.36 18.96
N CYS A 34 -17.74 -12.65 18.02
CA CYS A 34 -18.71 -11.69 17.48
C CYS A 34 -19.76 -11.27 18.51
N ASN A 35 -19.40 -10.36 19.42
CA ASN A 35 -20.36 -9.58 20.18
C ASN A 35 -20.51 -8.21 19.52
N ALA A 36 -21.73 -7.70 19.41
CA ALA A 36 -22.04 -6.41 18.77
C ALA A 36 -21.23 -5.23 19.34
N ASP A 37 -20.81 -5.33 20.61
CA ASP A 37 -20.01 -4.30 21.32
C ASP A 37 -18.51 -4.40 21.03
N THR A 38 -18.05 -5.42 20.28
CA THR A 38 -16.62 -5.68 20.04
C THR A 38 -16.27 -5.83 18.56
N ARG A 39 -17.14 -5.31 17.68
CA ARG A 39 -16.90 -5.37 16.23
C ARG A 39 -15.62 -4.61 15.85
N PRO A 40 -14.66 -5.24 15.14
CA PRO A 40 -13.43 -4.57 14.73
C PRO A 40 -13.70 -3.35 13.84
N TYR A 41 -12.99 -2.25 14.10
CA TYR A 41 -13.16 -1.02 13.32
C TYR A 41 -12.82 -1.21 11.83
N SER A 42 -11.86 -2.08 11.52
CA SER A 42 -11.50 -2.42 10.15
C SER A 42 -12.69 -3.00 9.38
N ALA A 43 -13.32 -4.04 9.92
CA ALA A 43 -14.48 -4.69 9.30
C ALA A 43 -15.71 -3.78 9.30
N TRP A 44 -15.94 -3.01 10.35
CA TRP A 44 -17.08 -2.09 10.44
C TRP A 44 -16.97 -0.96 9.39
N MET A 45 -15.79 -0.37 9.23
CA MET A 45 -15.59 0.64 8.19
C MET A 45 -15.71 0.05 6.78
N ALA A 46 -15.19 -1.16 6.55
CA ALA A 46 -15.33 -1.84 5.25
C ALA A 46 -16.79 -2.07 4.87
N ASP A 47 -17.58 -2.63 5.78
CA ASP A 47 -19.02 -2.80 5.57
C ASP A 47 -19.74 -1.47 5.33
N SER A 48 -19.30 -0.42 6.01
CA SER A 48 -19.86 0.91 5.82
C SER A 48 -19.57 1.48 4.43
N VAL A 49 -18.38 1.23 3.88
CA VAL A 49 -18.03 1.58 2.49
C VAL A 49 -18.88 0.77 1.51
N ILE A 50 -19.01 -0.53 1.72
CA ILE A 50 -19.82 -1.44 0.88
C ILE A 50 -21.30 -1.02 0.91
N SER A 51 -21.85 -0.74 2.09
CA SER A 51 -23.26 -0.33 2.24
C SER A 51 -23.60 0.98 1.52
N ARG A 52 -22.59 1.82 1.26
CA ARG A 52 -22.73 3.05 0.46
C ARG A 52 -22.57 2.83 -1.05
N GLY A 53 -22.34 1.60 -1.51
CA GLY A 53 -22.07 1.28 -2.91
C GLY A 53 -20.77 1.91 -3.44
N GLN A 54 -19.81 2.20 -2.56
CA GLN A 54 -18.52 2.79 -2.95
C GLN A 54 -17.54 1.71 -3.45
N ALA A 55 -16.47 2.14 -4.11
CA ALA A 55 -15.45 1.30 -4.73
C ALA A 55 -15.97 0.37 -5.85
N VAL A 56 -17.05 0.75 -6.49
CA VAL A 56 -17.59 0.17 -7.72
C VAL A 56 -17.78 1.32 -8.71
N LEU A 57 -17.26 1.19 -9.92
CA LEU A 57 -17.48 2.18 -10.98
C LEU A 57 -18.91 2.04 -11.51
N PRO A 58 -19.76 3.06 -11.38
CA PRO A 58 -21.15 2.95 -11.85
C PRO A 58 -21.23 2.70 -13.35
N ALA A 59 -22.17 1.84 -13.77
CA ALA A 59 -22.36 1.52 -15.17
C ALA A 59 -22.60 2.78 -16.02
N GLY A 60 -21.93 2.86 -17.17
CA GLY A 60 -22.02 4.01 -18.07
C GLY A 60 -21.20 5.24 -17.68
N THR A 61 -20.44 5.17 -16.60
CA THR A 61 -19.51 6.26 -16.22
C THR A 61 -18.11 6.00 -16.77
N THR A 62 -17.39 7.08 -17.09
CA THR A 62 -15.98 7.04 -17.49
C THR A 62 -15.10 7.22 -16.24
N PRO A 63 -14.05 6.42 -16.05
CA PRO A 63 -13.13 6.61 -14.94
C PRO A 63 -12.45 7.98 -14.98
N GLU A 64 -12.42 8.65 -13.84
CA GLU A 64 -11.60 9.84 -13.62
C GLU A 64 -10.16 9.44 -13.24
N ALA A 65 -9.26 10.42 -13.17
CA ALA A 65 -7.84 10.18 -12.90
C ALA A 65 -7.57 9.38 -11.61
N SER A 66 -8.34 9.64 -10.55
CA SER A 66 -8.18 8.96 -9.25
C SER A 66 -9.08 7.72 -9.04
N THR A 67 -9.93 7.38 -10.00
CA THR A 67 -10.94 6.30 -9.86
C THR A 67 -10.27 4.96 -9.56
N PHE A 68 -9.26 4.60 -10.35
CA PHE A 68 -8.57 3.33 -10.21
C PHE A 68 -7.84 3.20 -8.87
N LEU A 69 -7.19 4.28 -8.40
CA LEU A 69 -6.56 4.27 -7.08
C LEU A 69 -7.59 4.07 -5.97
N GLN A 70 -8.70 4.81 -6.03
CA GLN A 70 -9.74 4.71 -5.00
C GLN A 70 -10.36 3.31 -4.93
N ILE A 71 -10.62 2.70 -6.06
CA ILE A 71 -11.16 1.34 -6.15
C ILE A 71 -10.10 0.33 -5.70
N GLY A 72 -8.91 0.38 -6.28
CA GLY A 72 -7.84 -0.59 -6.01
C GLY A 72 -7.31 -0.56 -4.58
N VAL A 73 -7.26 0.61 -3.92
CA VAL A 73 -6.86 0.67 -2.50
C VAL A 73 -7.92 0.05 -1.58
N PHE A 74 -9.20 0.20 -1.92
CA PHE A 74 -10.27 -0.49 -1.17
C PHE A 74 -10.25 -2.00 -1.41
N GLN A 75 -10.02 -2.45 -2.66
CA GLN A 75 -9.80 -3.88 -2.95
C GLN A 75 -8.66 -4.45 -2.10
N ASN A 76 -7.51 -3.76 -2.02
CA ASN A 76 -6.41 -4.16 -1.14
C ASN A 76 -6.84 -4.22 0.34
N ALA A 77 -7.61 -3.23 0.82
CA ALA A 77 -8.10 -3.23 2.20
C ALA A 77 -8.97 -4.45 2.51
N ILE A 78 -9.88 -4.84 1.62
CA ILE A 78 -10.69 -6.07 1.77
C ILE A 78 -9.80 -7.31 1.73
N LEU A 79 -8.80 -7.37 0.85
CA LEU A 79 -7.87 -8.51 0.78
C LEU A 79 -7.07 -8.67 2.07
N GLN A 80 -6.61 -7.57 2.69
CA GLN A 80 -5.93 -7.60 4.00
C GLN A 80 -6.87 -8.05 5.13
N LEU A 81 -8.15 -7.65 5.10
CA LEU A 81 -9.17 -8.17 6.02
C LEU A 81 -9.34 -9.69 5.86
N LYS A 82 -9.44 -10.18 4.62
CA LYS A 82 -9.57 -11.62 4.33
C LYS A 82 -8.32 -12.40 4.76
N GLU A 83 -7.15 -11.85 4.56
CA GLU A 83 -5.91 -12.47 5.00
C GLU A 83 -5.88 -12.62 6.53
N TYR A 84 -6.33 -11.60 7.27
CA TYR A 84 -6.27 -11.61 8.73
C TYR A 84 -7.40 -12.42 9.37
N TYR A 85 -8.64 -12.23 8.93
CA TYR A 85 -9.81 -12.87 9.55
C TYR A 85 -10.21 -14.20 8.87
N GLY A 86 -9.78 -14.43 7.64
CA GLY A 86 -10.18 -15.59 6.84
C GLY A 86 -11.58 -15.46 6.24
N SER A 87 -12.57 -15.05 7.04
CA SER A 87 -13.96 -14.87 6.59
C SER A 87 -14.62 -13.66 7.28
N PRO A 88 -15.70 -13.09 6.67
CA PRO A 88 -16.47 -12.00 7.26
C PRO A 88 -17.07 -12.35 8.64
N GLU A 89 -17.47 -13.60 8.86
CA GLU A 89 -18.03 -14.06 10.12
C GLU A 89 -17.04 -13.91 11.26
N ASN A 90 -15.77 -14.25 11.04
CA ASN A 90 -14.71 -14.10 12.05
C ASN A 90 -14.45 -12.63 12.40
N ALA A 91 -14.66 -11.71 11.45
CA ALA A 91 -14.52 -10.28 11.63
C ALA A 91 -15.83 -9.62 12.11
N CYS A 92 -16.86 -10.39 12.42
CA CYS A 92 -18.21 -9.88 12.70
C CYS A 92 -18.75 -8.96 11.59
N ALA A 93 -18.32 -9.15 10.36
CA ALA A 93 -18.74 -8.37 9.23
C ALA A 93 -20.14 -8.78 8.76
N GLN A 94 -20.87 -7.83 8.19
CA GLN A 94 -22.22 -8.04 7.66
C GLN A 94 -22.23 -8.13 6.13
N ALA A 95 -21.21 -7.58 5.47
CA ALA A 95 -21.09 -7.58 4.03
C ALA A 95 -20.41 -8.85 3.50
N ASP A 96 -20.81 -9.26 2.32
CA ASP A 96 -20.10 -10.29 1.55
C ASP A 96 -18.89 -9.65 0.83
N TRP A 97 -17.70 -9.85 1.36
CA TRP A 97 -16.47 -9.30 0.81
C TRP A 97 -16.10 -9.87 -0.56
N ASP A 98 -16.43 -11.14 -0.82
CA ASP A 98 -16.16 -11.79 -2.10
C ASP A 98 -17.05 -11.25 -3.20
N ALA A 99 -18.35 -11.12 -2.92
CA ALA A 99 -19.29 -10.52 -3.86
C ALA A 99 -18.91 -9.07 -4.19
N HIS A 100 -18.52 -8.29 -3.19
CA HIS A 100 -18.09 -6.91 -3.43
C HIS A 100 -16.79 -6.82 -4.24
N LEU A 101 -15.77 -7.66 -3.94
CA LEU A 101 -14.53 -7.72 -4.71
C LEU A 101 -14.81 -8.11 -6.17
N GLU A 102 -15.74 -9.03 -6.41
CA GLU A 102 -16.14 -9.43 -7.75
C GLU A 102 -16.78 -8.26 -8.50
N GLU A 103 -17.80 -7.61 -7.93
CA GLU A 103 -18.49 -6.46 -8.51
C GLU A 103 -17.52 -5.30 -8.79
N SER A 104 -16.70 -4.97 -7.80
CA SER A 104 -15.67 -3.94 -7.87
C SER A 104 -14.71 -4.18 -9.03
N THR A 105 -14.15 -5.40 -9.12
CA THR A 105 -13.19 -5.78 -10.17
C THR A 105 -13.87 -5.80 -11.56
N GLN A 106 -15.08 -6.37 -11.67
CA GLN A 106 -15.83 -6.39 -12.92
C GLN A 106 -16.10 -4.97 -13.44
N SER A 107 -16.36 -4.02 -12.55
CA SER A 107 -16.70 -2.65 -12.93
C SER A 107 -15.56 -1.91 -13.65
N VAL A 108 -14.30 -2.22 -13.32
CA VAL A 108 -13.11 -1.56 -13.90
C VAL A 108 -12.43 -2.36 -15.00
N THR A 109 -12.58 -3.69 -15.02
CA THR A 109 -11.90 -4.59 -15.97
C THR A 109 -12.02 -4.16 -17.43
N PRO A 110 -13.22 -3.74 -17.95
CA PRO A 110 -13.35 -3.32 -19.35
C PRO A 110 -12.46 -2.12 -19.75
N TRP A 111 -12.05 -1.31 -18.77
CA TRP A 111 -11.22 -0.14 -19.00
C TRP A 111 -9.73 -0.47 -19.02
N LEU A 112 -9.33 -1.65 -18.53
CA LEU A 112 -7.95 -2.08 -18.33
C LEU A 112 -7.52 -3.21 -19.29
N LEU A 113 -8.19 -3.34 -20.44
CA LEU A 113 -7.92 -4.36 -21.46
C LEU A 113 -7.05 -3.88 -22.62
N ASN A 114 -6.52 -2.64 -22.57
CA ASN A 114 -5.79 -2.06 -23.68
C ASN A 114 -4.59 -1.24 -23.18
N ALA A 115 -3.42 -1.81 -23.26
CA ALA A 115 -2.19 -1.24 -22.77
C ALA A 115 -1.91 0.21 -23.25
N THR A 116 -2.24 0.55 -24.50
CA THR A 116 -2.08 1.91 -25.02
C THR A 116 -3.06 2.89 -24.40
N LYS A 117 -4.32 2.49 -24.20
CA LYS A 117 -5.31 3.33 -23.52
C LYS A 117 -5.00 3.46 -22.04
N ASP A 118 -4.48 2.43 -21.40
CA ASP A 118 -4.15 2.41 -19.99
C ASP A 118 -3.11 3.50 -19.65
N THR A 119 -2.18 3.81 -20.56
CA THR A 119 -1.23 4.93 -20.38
C THR A 119 -1.87 6.32 -20.33
N GLN A 120 -3.14 6.44 -20.67
CA GLN A 120 -3.91 7.70 -20.53
C GLN A 120 -4.41 7.93 -19.10
N TYR A 121 -4.24 6.96 -18.21
CA TYR A 121 -4.52 7.06 -16.78
C TYR A 121 -3.21 7.19 -16.00
N PRO A 122 -3.24 7.78 -14.78
CA PRO A 122 -2.08 7.82 -13.90
C PRO A 122 -1.52 6.43 -13.61
N LEU A 123 -0.30 6.35 -13.06
CA LEU A 123 0.28 5.10 -12.54
C LEU A 123 -0.62 4.43 -11.49
N ASP A 124 -1.53 5.18 -10.91
CA ASP A 124 -2.57 4.72 -9.97
C ASP A 124 -3.41 3.55 -10.49
N ARG A 125 -3.56 3.42 -11.82
CA ARG A 125 -4.30 2.34 -12.47
C ARG A 125 -3.82 0.94 -12.07
N PHE A 126 -2.56 0.81 -11.66
CA PHE A 126 -2.00 -0.47 -11.23
C PHE A 126 -2.57 -0.98 -9.91
N SER A 127 -3.24 -0.12 -9.11
CA SER A 127 -3.91 -0.54 -7.87
C SER A 127 -5.00 -1.56 -8.11
N ASP A 128 -5.70 -1.52 -9.26
CA ASP A 128 -6.74 -2.50 -9.60
C ASP A 128 -6.18 -3.89 -9.89
N GLY A 129 -4.86 -4.02 -10.03
CA GLY A 129 -4.19 -5.31 -10.04
C GLY A 129 -4.55 -6.18 -8.84
N ASN A 130 -4.81 -5.59 -7.67
CA ASN A 130 -5.24 -6.31 -6.47
C ASN A 130 -6.50 -7.16 -6.73
N GLY A 131 -7.56 -6.54 -7.21
CA GLY A 131 -8.80 -7.25 -7.57
C GLY A 131 -8.62 -8.22 -8.74
N LEU A 132 -7.89 -7.81 -9.78
CA LEU A 132 -7.65 -8.65 -10.95
C LEU A 132 -6.88 -9.93 -10.61
N PHE A 133 -5.80 -9.86 -9.81
CA PHE A 133 -5.07 -11.04 -9.34
C PHE A 133 -5.97 -11.96 -8.54
N TYR A 134 -6.71 -11.41 -7.58
CA TYR A 134 -7.61 -12.19 -6.74
C TYR A 134 -8.69 -12.91 -7.55
N GLN A 135 -9.36 -12.21 -8.48
CA GLN A 135 -10.42 -12.80 -9.28
C GLN A 135 -9.88 -13.83 -10.29
N TYR A 136 -8.70 -13.59 -10.88
CA TYR A 136 -8.08 -14.57 -11.76
C TYR A 136 -7.75 -15.87 -11.01
N GLU A 137 -7.12 -15.78 -9.84
CA GLU A 137 -6.78 -16.96 -9.02
C GLU A 137 -8.03 -17.76 -8.58
N ARG A 138 -9.14 -17.07 -8.33
CA ARG A 138 -10.37 -17.70 -7.87
C ARG A 138 -11.18 -18.35 -8.99
N THR A 139 -11.10 -17.83 -10.19
CA THR A 139 -12.04 -18.15 -11.28
C THR A 139 -11.41 -18.71 -12.55
N ASP A 140 -10.09 -18.60 -12.72
CA ASP A 140 -9.37 -18.87 -13.97
C ASP A 140 -9.95 -18.12 -15.19
N ASN A 141 -10.60 -16.97 -14.96
CA ASN A 141 -11.23 -16.21 -16.04
C ASN A 141 -10.17 -15.40 -16.81
N GLU A 142 -9.93 -15.81 -18.05
CA GLU A 142 -8.94 -15.22 -18.96
C GLU A 142 -9.16 -13.72 -19.23
N THR A 143 -10.34 -13.17 -18.97
CA THR A 143 -10.57 -11.72 -19.09
C THR A 143 -9.75 -10.95 -18.04
N TYR A 144 -9.65 -11.46 -16.82
CA TYR A 144 -8.83 -10.85 -15.77
C TYR A 144 -7.35 -10.99 -16.11
N LYS A 145 -6.91 -12.14 -16.63
CA LYS A 145 -5.54 -12.33 -17.10
C LYS A 145 -5.17 -11.36 -18.23
N ALA A 146 -6.07 -11.19 -19.20
CA ALA A 146 -5.88 -10.23 -20.29
C ALA A 146 -5.74 -8.78 -19.78
N ALA A 147 -6.50 -8.39 -18.75
CA ALA A 147 -6.35 -7.08 -18.12
C ALA A 147 -5.03 -6.94 -17.38
N LEU A 148 -4.58 -7.97 -16.64
CA LEU A 148 -3.27 -7.99 -16.00
C LEU A 148 -2.14 -7.87 -17.02
N ASP A 149 -2.25 -8.57 -18.18
CA ASP A 149 -1.25 -8.52 -19.25
C ASP A 149 -1.22 -7.14 -19.93
N ALA A 150 -2.39 -6.52 -20.13
CA ALA A 150 -2.48 -5.16 -20.68
C ALA A 150 -1.88 -4.14 -19.73
N LEU A 151 -2.17 -4.21 -18.43
CA LEU A 151 -1.54 -3.37 -17.41
C LEU A 151 -0.02 -3.55 -17.42
N GLN A 152 0.49 -4.78 -17.40
CA GLN A 152 1.91 -5.06 -17.47
C GLN A 152 2.55 -4.47 -18.73
N GLN A 153 1.94 -4.69 -19.90
CA GLN A 153 2.43 -4.11 -21.15
C GLN A 153 2.41 -2.58 -21.12
N SER A 154 1.44 -1.97 -20.43
CA SER A 154 1.34 -0.52 -20.30
C SER A 154 2.51 0.10 -19.54
N ILE A 155 3.26 -0.67 -18.71
CA ILE A 155 4.50 -0.21 -18.08
C ILE A 155 5.57 0.07 -19.14
N TYR A 156 5.72 -0.82 -20.11
CA TYR A 156 6.70 -0.65 -21.20
C TYR A 156 6.33 0.49 -22.15
N LEU A 157 5.05 0.81 -22.26
CA LEU A 157 4.54 1.92 -23.07
C LEU A 157 4.52 3.26 -22.32
N GLN A 158 4.69 3.23 -21.00
CA GLN A 158 4.67 4.45 -20.16
C GLN A 158 5.82 5.38 -20.54
N HIS A 159 5.51 6.65 -20.73
CA HIS A 159 6.52 7.66 -20.99
C HIS A 159 7.51 7.77 -19.82
N LYS A 160 8.78 7.99 -20.16
CA LYS A 160 9.86 8.24 -19.21
C LYS A 160 10.44 9.63 -19.43
N ASN A 161 10.86 10.27 -18.37
CA ASN A 161 11.60 11.52 -18.43
C ASN A 161 13.08 11.26 -18.80
N LYS A 162 13.87 12.34 -18.96
CA LYS A 162 15.29 12.24 -19.37
C LYS A 162 16.18 11.46 -18.41
N TYR A 163 15.74 11.24 -17.17
CA TYR A 163 16.44 10.42 -16.18
C TYR A 163 15.92 8.97 -16.14
N GLY A 164 14.96 8.60 -16.99
CA GLY A 164 14.34 7.27 -17.01
C GLY A 164 13.21 7.08 -16.00
N GLY A 165 12.85 8.09 -15.23
CA GLY A 165 11.70 8.05 -14.32
C GLY A 165 10.38 8.07 -15.08
N TYR A 166 9.42 7.23 -14.65
CA TYR A 166 8.10 7.20 -15.27
C TYR A 166 7.36 8.53 -15.03
N TRP A 167 6.70 9.03 -16.09
CA TRP A 167 5.72 10.09 -15.91
C TRP A 167 4.57 9.53 -15.07
N TYR A 168 4.18 10.28 -14.05
CA TYR A 168 3.06 9.86 -13.21
C TYR A 168 1.75 9.77 -13.98
N PHE A 169 1.52 10.76 -14.84
CA PHE A 169 0.34 10.89 -15.69
C PHE A 169 0.73 11.51 -17.04
N LYS A 170 -0.18 12.14 -17.74
CA LYS A 170 0.03 12.91 -18.98
C LYS A 170 0.74 14.25 -18.77
N TYR A 171 1.36 14.47 -17.62
CA TYR A 171 2.20 15.63 -17.34
C TYR A 171 3.64 15.34 -17.78
N PRO A 172 4.13 15.96 -18.89
CA PRO A 172 5.42 15.61 -19.42
C PRO A 172 6.55 15.84 -18.42
N ASN A 173 7.39 14.83 -18.24
CA ASN A 173 8.57 14.84 -17.38
C ASN A 173 8.31 14.87 -15.87
N TRP A 174 7.05 14.79 -15.41
CA TRP A 174 6.73 14.83 -13.97
C TRP A 174 6.56 13.44 -13.40
N SER A 175 7.30 13.15 -12.33
CA SER A 175 7.20 11.92 -11.54
C SER A 175 6.77 12.27 -10.12
N TYR A 176 5.77 11.52 -9.59
CA TYR A 176 5.18 11.74 -8.27
C TYR A 176 5.48 10.54 -7.38
N LEU A 177 5.57 10.78 -6.08
CA LEU A 177 5.65 9.73 -5.08
C LEU A 177 4.44 8.79 -5.13
N ASP A 178 3.27 9.35 -5.39
CA ASP A 178 1.94 8.69 -5.36
C ASP A 178 1.91 7.40 -6.18
N GLY A 179 2.44 7.44 -7.41
CA GLY A 179 2.39 6.30 -8.32
C GLY A 179 3.12 5.05 -7.85
N MET A 180 4.00 5.17 -6.86
CA MET A 180 4.79 4.03 -6.37
C MET A 180 3.96 3.03 -5.59
N TYR A 181 2.95 3.49 -4.85
CA TYR A 181 2.02 2.59 -4.14
C TYR A 181 1.33 1.58 -5.06
N SER A 182 0.97 2.03 -6.26
CA SER A 182 0.26 1.19 -7.22
C SER A 182 1.22 0.38 -8.12
N LEU A 183 2.23 1.05 -8.66
CA LEU A 183 3.18 0.46 -9.61
C LEU A 183 4.03 -0.65 -8.97
N ILE A 184 4.63 -0.37 -7.81
CA ILE A 184 5.64 -1.26 -7.22
C ILE A 184 5.04 -2.63 -6.85
N PRO A 185 3.94 -2.73 -6.07
CA PRO A 185 3.32 -4.01 -5.75
C PRO A 185 2.83 -4.76 -6.99
N PHE A 186 2.17 -4.06 -7.92
CA PHE A 186 1.68 -4.68 -9.15
C PHE A 186 2.80 -5.29 -9.99
N TYR A 187 3.84 -4.49 -10.30
CA TYR A 187 4.94 -4.93 -11.15
C TYR A 187 5.69 -6.12 -10.52
N SER A 188 5.89 -6.07 -9.20
CA SER A 188 6.51 -7.16 -8.44
C SER A 188 5.67 -8.44 -8.50
N THR A 189 4.38 -8.35 -8.16
CA THR A 189 3.49 -9.50 -8.10
C THR A 189 3.26 -10.12 -9.47
N TYR A 190 3.04 -9.29 -10.51
CA TYR A 190 2.92 -9.80 -11.88
C TYR A 190 4.17 -10.57 -12.32
N THR A 191 5.36 -9.97 -12.07
CA THR A 191 6.62 -10.60 -12.45
C THR A 191 6.83 -11.92 -11.74
N ALA A 192 6.63 -11.98 -10.43
CA ALA A 192 6.80 -13.21 -9.67
C ALA A 192 5.86 -14.34 -10.14
N ARG A 193 4.63 -14.00 -10.54
CA ARG A 193 3.61 -14.98 -10.93
C ARG A 193 3.70 -15.44 -12.38
N PHE A 194 4.01 -14.53 -13.29
CA PHE A 194 3.86 -14.78 -14.73
C PHE A 194 5.10 -14.56 -15.56
N ALA A 195 6.17 -14.00 -15.00
CA ALA A 195 7.39 -13.63 -15.72
C ALA A 195 8.63 -13.69 -14.80
N ALA A 196 8.73 -14.76 -14.00
CA ALA A 196 9.77 -14.89 -12.95
C ALA A 196 11.20 -14.83 -13.49
N GLU A 197 11.42 -15.19 -14.76
CA GLU A 197 12.70 -15.05 -15.46
C GLU A 197 13.15 -13.58 -15.58
N ASN A 198 12.23 -12.63 -15.50
CA ASN A 198 12.50 -11.20 -15.57
C ASN A 198 12.77 -10.54 -14.20
N SER A 199 12.67 -11.29 -13.08
CA SER A 199 12.77 -10.75 -11.71
C SER A 199 14.00 -9.87 -11.50
N SER A 200 15.16 -10.27 -12.03
CA SER A 200 16.40 -9.47 -11.90
C SER A 200 16.33 -8.11 -12.59
N ALA A 201 15.74 -8.05 -13.78
CA ALA A 201 15.59 -6.80 -14.53
C ALA A 201 14.53 -5.90 -13.89
N VAL A 202 13.41 -6.49 -13.47
CA VAL A 202 12.32 -5.79 -12.81
C VAL A 202 12.77 -5.25 -11.45
N GLY A 203 13.44 -6.04 -10.63
CA GLY A 203 13.99 -5.58 -9.36
C GLY A 203 14.91 -4.38 -9.50
N LYS A 204 15.74 -4.34 -10.56
CA LYS A 204 16.59 -3.18 -10.86
C LYS A 204 15.77 -1.94 -11.25
N ASP A 205 14.73 -2.10 -12.09
CA ASP A 205 13.88 -0.97 -12.50
C ASP A 205 13.09 -0.43 -11.29
N LEU A 206 12.51 -1.30 -10.46
CA LEU A 206 11.78 -0.90 -9.25
C LEU A 206 12.65 -0.06 -8.29
N VAL A 207 13.84 -0.54 -7.97
CA VAL A 207 14.79 0.19 -7.11
C VAL A 207 15.19 1.51 -7.77
N TYR A 208 15.43 1.50 -9.07
CA TYR A 208 15.79 2.71 -9.81
C TYR A 208 14.68 3.78 -9.78
N GLN A 209 13.41 3.39 -9.90
CA GLN A 209 12.30 4.34 -9.80
C GLN A 209 12.19 4.95 -8.40
N LEU A 210 12.37 4.14 -7.36
CA LEU A 210 12.41 4.61 -5.97
C LEU A 210 13.59 5.59 -5.76
N ASP A 211 14.77 5.26 -6.25
CA ASP A 211 15.97 6.09 -6.12
C ASP A 211 15.87 7.42 -6.86
N LEU A 212 15.25 7.45 -8.03
CA LEU A 212 15.00 8.70 -8.76
C LEU A 212 14.12 9.65 -7.94
N LEU A 213 13.02 9.13 -7.38
CA LEU A 213 12.16 9.94 -6.52
C LEU A 213 12.90 10.38 -5.26
N TRP A 214 13.66 9.47 -4.62
CA TRP A 214 14.46 9.83 -3.47
C TRP A 214 15.45 10.95 -3.79
N SER A 215 16.22 10.82 -4.86
CA SER A 215 17.28 11.78 -5.22
C SER A 215 16.75 13.18 -5.57
N HIS A 216 15.56 13.25 -6.16
CA HIS A 216 14.97 14.52 -6.59
C HIS A 216 14.04 15.17 -5.56
N CYS A 217 13.44 14.38 -4.67
CA CYS A 217 12.43 14.85 -3.72
C CYS A 217 12.92 14.95 -2.28
N HIS A 218 14.02 14.29 -1.90
CA HIS A 218 14.50 14.26 -0.52
C HIS A 218 15.00 15.62 -0.04
N GLN A 219 14.56 16.02 1.14
CA GLN A 219 14.98 17.24 1.84
C GLN A 219 16.00 16.90 2.92
N ASN A 220 17.26 17.34 2.77
CA ASN A 220 18.35 17.01 3.70
C ASN A 220 18.13 17.51 5.13
N ASN A 221 17.35 18.58 5.31
CA ASN A 221 17.10 19.19 6.63
C ASN A 221 16.00 18.48 7.42
N THR A 222 15.06 17.79 6.76
CA THR A 222 13.94 17.12 7.42
C THR A 222 13.99 15.60 7.26
N GLY A 223 14.68 15.10 6.24
CA GLY A 223 14.67 13.70 5.85
C GLY A 223 13.38 13.27 5.12
N LEU A 224 12.43 14.19 4.91
CA LEU A 224 11.16 13.94 4.23
C LEU A 224 11.30 14.12 2.71
N LEU A 225 10.31 13.65 1.94
CA LEU A 225 10.27 13.82 0.49
C LEU A 225 9.13 14.76 0.10
N VAL A 226 9.40 15.67 -0.82
CA VAL A 226 8.37 16.53 -1.44
C VAL A 226 7.52 15.72 -2.42
N HIS A 227 6.33 16.23 -2.80
CA HIS A 227 5.28 15.54 -3.55
C HIS A 227 5.76 14.84 -4.84
N GLY A 228 6.69 15.46 -5.57
CA GLY A 228 7.23 14.93 -6.82
C GLY A 228 8.25 15.87 -7.43
N TYR A 229 8.70 15.55 -8.64
CA TYR A 229 9.66 16.39 -9.36
C TYR A 229 9.33 16.54 -10.84
N ASP A 230 9.76 17.65 -11.43
CA ASP A 230 9.81 17.89 -12.86
C ASP A 230 11.25 17.75 -13.37
N ALA A 231 11.52 16.71 -14.15
CA ALA A 231 12.83 16.46 -14.71
C ALA A 231 13.28 17.56 -15.71
N SER A 232 12.34 18.27 -16.33
CA SER A 232 12.64 19.44 -17.21
C SER A 232 12.98 20.68 -16.41
N LYS A 233 12.53 20.78 -15.16
CA LYS A 233 12.68 21.95 -14.26
C LYS A 233 11.98 23.22 -14.81
N THR A 234 10.93 23.03 -15.60
CA THR A 234 10.19 24.14 -16.25
C THR A 234 8.86 24.44 -15.59
N ALA A 235 8.36 23.52 -14.76
CA ALA A 235 7.15 23.76 -13.97
C ALA A 235 7.36 24.97 -13.03
N VAL A 236 6.32 25.78 -12.85
CA VAL A 236 6.37 27.00 -12.02
C VAL A 236 6.80 26.76 -10.58
N TRP A 237 6.60 25.54 -10.09
CA TRP A 237 6.93 25.10 -8.75
C TRP A 237 8.28 24.35 -8.68
N ALA A 238 8.90 24.02 -9.81
CA ALA A 238 10.08 23.16 -9.82
C ALA A 238 11.32 23.85 -9.24
N ASN A 239 11.97 23.19 -8.30
CA ASN A 239 13.27 23.62 -7.80
C ASN A 239 14.30 23.64 -8.94
N PRO A 240 15.05 24.74 -9.15
CA PRO A 240 15.99 24.83 -10.28
C PRO A 240 17.18 23.85 -10.17
N ALA A 241 17.52 23.39 -8.99
CA ALA A 241 18.61 22.40 -8.79
C ALA A 241 18.11 20.96 -8.92
N THR A 242 17.05 20.58 -8.21
CA THR A 242 16.57 19.20 -8.12
C THR A 242 15.38 18.89 -9.04
N GLY A 243 14.59 19.89 -9.40
CA GLY A 243 13.28 19.74 -10.03
C GLY A 243 12.15 19.45 -9.04
N GLY A 244 12.47 19.22 -7.75
CA GLY A 244 11.51 18.88 -6.71
C GLY A 244 10.47 19.96 -6.46
N SER A 245 9.27 19.57 -6.07
CA SER A 245 8.20 20.48 -5.67
C SER A 245 8.48 21.11 -4.31
N PRO A 246 7.80 22.23 -3.93
CA PRO A 246 8.14 22.93 -2.69
C PRO A 246 7.58 22.28 -1.43
N ILE A 247 6.54 21.46 -1.53
CA ILE A 247 5.71 21.02 -0.41
C ILE A 247 5.87 19.52 -0.14
N VAL A 248 6.06 19.17 1.13
CA VAL A 248 5.90 17.80 1.63
C VAL A 248 4.41 17.60 1.94
N TRP A 249 3.69 16.99 1.00
CA TRP A 249 2.30 16.66 1.17
C TRP A 249 2.15 15.27 1.80
N ILE A 250 1.46 15.23 2.93
CA ILE A 250 1.35 14.02 3.76
C ILE A 250 0.90 12.78 2.97
N ARG A 251 -0.15 12.87 2.14
CA ARG A 251 -0.72 11.71 1.44
C ARG A 251 0.21 11.18 0.36
N SER A 252 0.87 12.05 -0.38
CA SER A 252 1.87 11.64 -1.38
C SER A 252 3.03 10.88 -0.73
N LEU A 253 3.56 11.42 0.37
CA LEU A 253 4.60 10.73 1.15
C LEU A 253 4.09 9.43 1.77
N GLY A 254 2.83 9.40 2.19
CA GLY A 254 2.16 8.20 2.71
C GLY A 254 2.14 7.07 1.68
N TRP A 255 1.78 7.36 0.44
CA TRP A 255 1.81 6.38 -0.66
C TRP A 255 3.21 5.81 -0.89
N TYR A 256 4.23 6.66 -0.89
CA TYR A 256 5.61 6.22 -1.06
C TYR A 256 6.08 5.34 0.10
N MET A 257 5.76 5.70 1.33
CA MET A 257 6.12 4.93 2.53
C MET A 257 5.42 3.56 2.54
N MET A 258 4.15 3.50 2.13
CA MET A 258 3.43 2.24 1.95
C MET A 258 4.08 1.37 0.87
N ALA A 259 4.47 1.95 -0.27
CA ALA A 259 5.18 1.23 -1.32
C ALA A 259 6.49 0.59 -0.82
N LEU A 260 7.26 1.30 0.01
CA LEU A 260 8.51 0.78 0.58
C LEU A 260 8.27 -0.43 1.50
N VAL A 261 7.32 -0.34 2.42
CA VAL A 261 7.05 -1.46 3.35
C VAL A 261 6.42 -2.65 2.63
N ASP A 262 5.58 -2.40 1.63
CA ASP A 262 4.91 -3.46 0.88
C ASP A 262 5.88 -4.23 -0.01
N ILE A 263 6.80 -3.56 -0.73
CA ILE A 263 7.80 -4.25 -1.54
C ILE A 263 8.78 -5.08 -0.70
N LEU A 264 9.10 -4.63 0.51
CA LEU A 264 9.94 -5.39 1.43
C LEU A 264 9.28 -6.70 1.87
N GLU A 265 7.97 -6.69 2.12
CA GLU A 265 7.20 -7.91 2.42
C GLU A 265 7.04 -8.79 1.18
N ILE A 266 6.57 -8.23 0.05
CA ILE A 266 6.37 -8.95 -1.22
C ILE A 266 7.67 -9.64 -1.65
N SER A 267 8.80 -8.96 -1.56
CA SER A 267 10.09 -9.53 -1.98
C SER A 267 10.58 -10.66 -1.09
N ARG A 268 10.27 -10.63 0.22
CA ARG A 268 10.55 -11.78 1.11
C ARG A 268 9.73 -13.01 0.72
N GLN A 269 8.51 -12.80 0.27
CA GLN A 269 7.59 -13.88 -0.12
C GLN A 269 7.84 -14.39 -1.54
N GLN A 270 8.19 -13.50 -2.47
CA GLN A 270 8.17 -13.76 -3.92
C GLN A 270 9.54 -13.64 -4.62
N GLY A 271 10.57 -13.11 -3.95
CA GLY A 271 11.94 -13.11 -4.45
C GLY A 271 12.24 -12.14 -5.61
N VAL A 272 11.50 -11.04 -5.76
CA VAL A 272 11.70 -10.08 -6.87
C VAL A 272 12.95 -9.22 -6.67
N LEU A 273 13.23 -8.77 -5.44
CA LEU A 273 14.46 -8.08 -5.11
C LEU A 273 15.52 -9.09 -4.65
N ASN A 274 16.76 -8.94 -5.13
CA ASN A 274 17.89 -9.64 -4.53
C ASN A 274 18.24 -9.03 -3.16
N GLN A 275 19.14 -9.67 -2.40
CA GLN A 275 19.47 -9.26 -1.03
C GLN A 275 20.05 -7.83 -0.95
N GLU A 276 20.88 -7.42 -1.91
CA GLU A 276 21.46 -6.06 -1.97
C GLU A 276 20.37 -5.01 -2.20
N GLN A 277 19.50 -5.24 -3.17
CA GLN A 277 18.35 -4.40 -3.48
C GLN A 277 17.38 -4.31 -2.29
N TRP A 278 17.09 -5.45 -1.67
CA TRP A 278 16.24 -5.51 -0.49
C TRP A 278 16.83 -4.69 0.68
N ASN A 279 18.12 -4.85 0.95
CA ASN A 279 18.82 -4.09 1.99
C ASN A 279 18.79 -2.57 1.70
N HIS A 280 18.96 -2.19 0.44
CA HIS A 280 18.93 -0.79 0.02
C HIS A 280 17.54 -0.16 0.26
N VAL A 281 16.47 -0.81 -0.21
CA VAL A 281 15.09 -0.35 0.03
C VAL A 281 14.75 -0.33 1.52
N HIS A 282 15.23 -1.33 2.28
CA HIS A 282 15.07 -1.36 3.73
C HIS A 282 15.74 -0.15 4.41
N GLN A 283 16.95 0.24 3.99
CA GLN A 283 17.62 1.45 4.50
C GLN A 283 16.80 2.72 4.20
N GLN A 284 16.23 2.84 3.00
CA GLN A 284 15.33 3.95 2.67
C GLN A 284 14.08 3.95 3.56
N PHE A 285 13.46 2.79 3.76
CA PHE A 285 12.30 2.66 4.65
C PHE A 285 12.60 3.07 6.09
N VAL A 286 13.72 2.62 6.64
CA VAL A 286 14.16 2.99 8.01
C VAL A 286 14.44 4.49 8.11
N ALA A 287 15.19 5.06 7.14
CA ALA A 287 15.51 6.48 7.12
C ALA A 287 14.23 7.34 7.04
N LEU A 288 13.31 6.98 6.15
CA LEU A 288 12.04 7.70 6.02
C LEU A 288 11.15 7.54 7.25
N SER A 289 11.10 6.34 7.85
CA SER A 289 10.33 6.10 9.08
C SER A 289 10.83 6.99 10.22
N ASN A 290 12.15 7.13 10.39
CA ASN A 290 12.72 8.03 11.39
C ASN A 290 12.33 9.50 11.15
N ALA A 291 12.39 9.96 9.90
CA ALA A 291 12.00 11.33 9.53
C ALA A 291 10.50 11.57 9.76
N VAL A 292 9.65 10.60 9.37
CA VAL A 292 8.19 10.66 9.58
C VAL A 292 7.86 10.68 11.07
N MET A 293 8.48 9.83 11.89
CA MET A 293 8.27 9.83 13.34
C MET A 293 8.69 11.15 13.99
N ALA A 294 9.82 11.72 13.56
CA ALA A 294 10.28 13.02 14.07
C ALA A 294 9.35 14.18 13.67
N ALA A 295 8.60 14.06 12.58
CA ALA A 295 7.65 15.06 12.12
C ALA A 295 6.23 14.90 12.68
N ALA A 296 5.99 13.90 13.54
CA ALA A 296 4.70 13.70 14.16
C ALA A 296 4.34 14.87 15.10
N ASP A 297 3.07 15.25 15.07
CA ASP A 297 2.54 16.21 16.04
C ASP A 297 2.60 15.60 17.47
N PRO A 298 3.23 16.27 18.43
CA PRO A 298 3.45 15.69 19.75
C PRO A 298 2.18 15.53 20.58
N GLU A 299 1.11 16.25 20.26
CA GLU A 299 -0.17 16.16 20.97
C GLU A 299 -1.00 14.98 20.48
N THR A 300 -1.17 14.85 19.16
CA THR A 300 -2.02 13.84 18.54
C THR A 300 -1.27 12.56 18.16
N GLY A 301 0.05 12.64 17.92
CA GLY A 301 0.86 11.58 17.34
C GLY A 301 0.65 11.40 15.83
N CYS A 302 -0.23 12.18 15.22
CA CYS A 302 -0.52 12.16 13.78
C CYS A 302 0.23 13.27 13.03
N TRP A 303 -0.12 13.53 11.77
CA TRP A 303 0.67 14.41 10.92
C TRP A 303 -0.14 15.47 10.20
N TRP A 304 0.50 16.61 9.97
CA TRP A 304 -0.06 17.78 9.32
C TRP A 304 -0.19 17.58 7.79
N GLN A 305 -1.21 18.18 7.19
CA GLN A 305 -1.44 18.19 5.73
C GLN A 305 -0.18 18.63 4.95
N VAL A 306 0.45 19.73 5.39
CA VAL A 306 1.79 20.14 4.96
C VAL A 306 2.74 19.84 6.11
N MET A 307 3.53 18.78 5.97
CA MET A 307 4.28 18.19 7.09
C MET A 307 5.40 19.09 7.62
N THR A 308 5.93 19.98 6.78
CA THR A 308 7.04 20.88 7.15
C THR A 308 6.62 22.19 7.80
N ASP A 309 5.31 22.44 7.88
CA ASP A 309 4.74 23.68 8.40
C ASP A 309 3.73 23.42 9.55
N PRO A 310 4.14 22.73 10.63
CA PRO A 310 3.23 22.44 11.75
C PRO A 310 2.72 23.76 12.35
N ASN A 311 1.45 23.77 12.76
CA ASN A 311 0.78 24.94 13.37
C ASN A 311 0.70 26.21 12.51
N ARG A 312 1.16 26.18 11.26
CA ARG A 312 0.99 27.32 10.36
C ARG A 312 -0.52 27.53 10.10
N LYS A 313 -0.94 28.79 10.06
CA LYS A 313 -2.36 29.15 9.87
C LYS A 313 -2.96 28.46 8.63
N GLY A 314 -4.05 27.72 8.84
CA GLY A 314 -4.76 26.97 7.81
C GLY A 314 -4.31 25.52 7.67
N ASN A 315 -3.18 25.10 8.26
CA ASN A 315 -2.77 23.72 8.29
C ASN A 315 -3.59 22.92 9.33
N TYR A 316 -3.71 21.62 9.12
CA TYR A 316 -4.52 20.71 9.96
C TYR A 316 -3.94 19.30 9.97
N ILE A 317 -4.30 18.50 10.97
CA ILE A 317 -3.99 17.05 10.97
C ILE A 317 -4.85 16.38 9.91
N GLU A 318 -4.21 15.71 8.95
CA GLU A 318 -4.88 15.11 7.80
C GLU A 318 -5.07 13.60 8.01
N SER A 319 -6.29 13.12 7.83
CA SER A 319 -6.66 11.78 8.26
C SER A 319 -6.12 10.65 7.39
N SER A 320 -6.07 10.82 6.06
CA SER A 320 -5.66 9.75 5.15
C SER A 320 -4.16 9.44 5.24
N GLY A 321 -3.33 10.46 5.16
CA GLY A 321 -1.88 10.30 5.28
C GLY A 321 -1.46 9.86 6.68
N SER A 322 -2.15 10.34 7.73
CA SER A 322 -1.94 9.85 9.09
C SER A 322 -2.26 8.36 9.22
N ALA A 323 -3.33 7.88 8.60
CA ALA A 323 -3.65 6.46 8.56
C ALA A 323 -2.60 5.64 7.76
N MET A 324 -2.08 6.18 6.65
CA MET A 324 -1.02 5.53 5.86
C MET A 324 0.28 5.37 6.65
N PHE A 325 0.70 6.40 7.38
CA PHE A 325 1.89 6.28 8.24
C PHE A 325 1.64 5.33 9.41
N THR A 326 0.46 5.36 10.01
CA THR A 326 0.06 4.40 11.04
C THR A 326 0.16 2.96 10.54
N TYR A 327 -0.39 2.68 9.35
CA TYR A 327 -0.24 1.39 8.67
C TYR A 327 1.22 0.99 8.49
N ALA A 328 2.03 1.87 7.89
CA ALA A 328 3.42 1.57 7.55
C ALA A 328 4.29 1.33 8.79
N LEU A 329 4.07 2.08 9.88
CA LEU A 329 4.79 1.92 11.14
C LEU A 329 4.40 0.61 11.85
N TYR A 330 3.11 0.27 11.94
CA TYR A 330 2.67 -1.01 12.50
C TYR A 330 3.20 -2.19 11.68
N LYS A 331 3.03 -2.13 10.36
CA LYS A 331 3.51 -3.18 9.45
C LYS A 331 5.03 -3.34 9.52
N GLY A 332 5.77 -2.23 9.52
CA GLY A 332 7.22 -2.23 9.67
C GLY A 332 7.69 -2.83 11.00
N ALA A 333 6.99 -2.52 12.09
CA ALA A 333 7.26 -3.12 13.41
C ALA A 333 6.96 -4.63 13.41
N ARG A 334 5.80 -5.05 12.90
CA ARG A 334 5.40 -6.46 12.80
C ARG A 334 6.38 -7.29 11.98
N LEU A 335 6.87 -6.75 10.88
CA LEU A 335 7.83 -7.42 10.00
C LEU A 335 9.28 -7.36 10.51
N GLY A 336 9.52 -6.72 11.65
CA GLY A 336 10.86 -6.56 12.21
C GLY A 336 11.77 -5.67 11.36
N LEU A 337 11.21 -4.71 10.63
CA LEU A 337 11.98 -3.80 9.76
C LEU A 337 12.50 -2.56 10.49
N LEU A 338 11.97 -2.24 11.66
CA LEU A 338 12.25 -1.01 12.41
C LEU A 338 13.09 -1.29 13.67
N HIS A 339 14.08 -2.20 13.55
CA HIS A 339 15.07 -2.45 14.60
C HIS A 339 16.18 -1.36 14.58
N GLY A 340 16.70 -1.02 15.76
CA GLY A 340 17.82 -0.08 15.89
C GLY A 340 17.41 1.39 15.97
N ILE A 341 16.11 1.66 16.19
CA ILE A 341 15.66 2.99 16.60
C ILE A 341 16.16 3.24 18.02
N PRO A 342 16.74 4.44 18.33
CA PRO A 342 17.26 4.74 19.66
C PRO A 342 16.20 4.49 20.75
N GLU A 343 16.62 3.92 21.91
CA GLU A 343 15.72 3.62 23.03
C GLU A 343 14.96 4.86 23.55
N GLU A 344 15.47 6.05 23.30
CA GLU A 344 14.86 7.33 23.69
C GLU A 344 13.77 7.81 22.72
N ALA A 345 13.69 7.22 21.51
CA ALA A 345 12.62 7.52 20.54
C ALA A 345 11.35 6.74 20.89
N LEU A 346 10.20 7.35 20.70
CA LEU A 346 8.92 6.63 20.76
C LEU A 346 9.00 5.39 19.85
N LEU A 347 8.74 4.21 20.40
CA LEU A 347 8.69 2.99 19.60
C LEU A 347 7.69 3.17 18.45
N PRO A 348 8.00 2.73 17.22
CA PRO A 348 7.13 2.94 16.05
C PRO A 348 5.69 2.50 16.30
N ALA A 349 5.49 1.34 16.93
CA ALA A 349 4.18 0.84 17.30
C ALA A 349 3.46 1.71 18.34
N SER A 350 4.19 2.34 19.27
CA SER A 350 3.60 3.25 20.28
C SER A 350 3.13 4.54 19.65
N LEU A 351 3.90 5.12 18.72
CA LEU A 351 3.47 6.30 17.98
C LEU A 351 2.29 5.99 17.07
N ALA A 352 2.34 4.87 16.35
CA ALA A 352 1.22 4.39 15.54
C ALA A 352 -0.05 4.19 16.39
N SER A 353 0.07 3.62 17.60
CA SER A 353 -1.05 3.46 18.53
C SER A 353 -1.63 4.79 19.00
N LYS A 354 -0.77 5.77 19.27
CA LYS A 354 -1.20 7.11 19.66
C LYS A 354 -1.99 7.79 18.54
N CYS A 355 -1.44 7.78 17.32
CA CYS A 355 -2.16 8.33 16.16
C CYS A 355 -3.44 7.57 15.87
N TYR A 356 -3.44 6.24 15.95
CA TYR A 356 -4.65 5.45 15.76
C TYR A 356 -5.77 5.81 16.74
N GLY A 357 -5.43 6.03 18.02
CA GLY A 357 -6.37 6.55 19.01
C GLY A 357 -6.98 7.91 18.61
N HIS A 358 -6.16 8.82 18.08
CA HIS A 358 -6.63 10.11 17.57
C HIS A 358 -7.51 9.94 16.32
N LEU A 359 -7.13 9.05 15.39
CA LEU A 359 -7.97 8.75 14.21
C LEU A 359 -9.37 8.28 14.63
N LEU A 360 -9.47 7.41 15.65
CA LEU A 360 -10.75 6.93 16.17
C LEU A 360 -11.58 8.05 16.81
N GLN A 361 -10.92 8.91 17.58
CA GLN A 361 -11.60 9.94 18.36
C GLN A 361 -12.12 11.08 17.47
N ASP A 362 -11.32 11.55 16.51
CA ASP A 362 -11.59 12.81 15.82
C ASP A 362 -12.06 12.64 14.36
N PHE A 363 -11.79 11.49 13.73
CA PHE A 363 -12.13 11.29 12.33
C PHE A 363 -13.13 10.18 12.06
N VAL A 364 -13.26 9.18 12.94
CA VAL A 364 -14.31 8.17 12.82
C VAL A 364 -15.62 8.73 13.38
N VAL A 365 -16.69 8.64 12.60
CA VAL A 365 -18.02 9.13 12.95
C VAL A 365 -19.00 7.96 13.02
N ASP A 366 -19.57 7.71 14.19
CA ASP A 366 -20.71 6.80 14.30
C ASP A 366 -21.98 7.49 13.77
N ASN A 367 -22.49 7.04 12.62
CA ASN A 367 -23.67 7.62 11.96
C ASN A 367 -24.98 7.26 12.67
N LYS A 368 -24.94 6.47 13.75
CA LYS A 368 -26.13 6.01 14.52
C LYS A 368 -27.15 5.20 13.72
N ASN A 369 -26.74 4.67 12.57
CA ASN A 369 -27.54 3.81 11.70
C ASN A 369 -26.85 2.45 11.42
N GLY A 370 -25.88 2.08 12.24
CA GLY A 370 -25.08 0.86 12.07
C GLY A 370 -23.87 1.02 11.15
N THR A 371 -23.62 2.23 10.59
CA THR A 371 -22.47 2.51 9.73
C THR A 371 -21.52 3.51 10.39
N LEU A 372 -20.24 3.41 10.00
CA LEU A 372 -19.22 4.42 10.30
C LEU A 372 -19.03 5.37 9.12
N GLY A 373 -18.80 6.63 9.43
CA GLY A 373 -18.25 7.62 8.52
C GLY A 373 -16.80 7.92 8.85
N TYR A 374 -16.10 8.58 7.92
CA TYR A 374 -14.71 9.01 8.10
C TYR A 374 -14.52 10.42 7.55
N ASN A 375 -13.98 11.30 8.39
CA ASN A 375 -13.79 12.71 8.10
C ASN A 375 -12.30 13.08 7.96
N GLY A 376 -12.01 14.37 7.71
CA GLY A 376 -10.65 14.92 7.72
C GLY A 376 -9.78 14.50 6.54
N THR A 377 -10.32 13.83 5.53
CA THR A 377 -9.58 13.45 4.32
C THR A 377 -9.63 14.57 3.29
N VAL A 378 -8.46 15.13 2.94
CA VAL A 378 -8.37 16.14 1.87
C VAL A 378 -8.73 15.52 0.51
N SER A 379 -9.30 16.30 -0.38
CA SER A 379 -9.45 15.93 -1.79
C SER A 379 -8.08 15.73 -2.48
N VAL A 380 -8.07 15.46 -3.77
CA VAL A 380 -6.80 15.29 -4.50
C VAL A 380 -6.05 16.62 -4.60
N CYS A 381 -4.80 16.65 -4.11
CA CYS A 381 -3.84 17.69 -4.45
C CYS A 381 -3.01 17.25 -5.66
N SER A 382 -2.74 18.16 -6.57
CA SER A 382 -2.00 17.88 -7.80
C SER A 382 -0.90 18.91 -8.03
N LEU A 383 0.23 18.47 -8.55
CA LEU A 383 1.28 19.36 -9.05
C LEU A 383 0.87 20.07 -10.37
N SER A 384 -0.25 19.66 -11.00
CA SER A 384 -0.91 20.43 -12.08
C SER A 384 -1.61 21.68 -11.50
N SER A 385 -0.85 22.45 -10.72
CA SER A 385 -1.24 23.65 -10.00
C SER A 385 0.00 24.54 -9.79
N ASN A 386 -0.09 25.56 -8.97
CA ASN A 386 1.06 26.35 -8.52
C ASN A 386 1.83 25.71 -7.36
N ALA A 387 1.29 24.61 -6.77
CA ALA A 387 1.83 23.83 -5.66
C ALA A 387 2.27 24.69 -4.44
N THR A 388 1.57 25.79 -4.17
CA THR A 388 1.84 26.65 -3.00
C THR A 388 1.25 26.05 -1.73
N TYR A 389 1.72 26.53 -0.57
CA TYR A 389 1.14 26.19 0.73
C TYR A 389 -0.38 26.40 0.74
N GLU A 390 -0.81 27.57 0.30
CA GLU A 390 -2.23 27.97 0.24
C GLU A 390 -3.04 27.02 -0.63
N TYR A 391 -2.49 26.54 -1.74
CA TYR A 391 -3.14 25.53 -2.57
C TYR A 391 -3.43 24.27 -1.78
N TYR A 392 -2.45 23.71 -1.04
CA TYR A 392 -2.61 22.46 -0.32
C TYR A 392 -3.58 22.55 0.86
N VAL A 393 -3.54 23.64 1.62
CA VAL A 393 -4.35 23.76 2.84
C VAL A 393 -5.79 24.20 2.57
N HIS A 394 -6.09 24.71 1.35
CA HIS A 394 -7.44 25.14 0.97
C HIS A 394 -8.18 24.11 0.10
N GLN A 395 -7.59 22.93 -0.17
CA GLN A 395 -8.33 21.86 -0.82
C GLN A 395 -9.46 21.36 0.08
N PRO A 396 -10.66 21.06 -0.47
CA PRO A 396 -11.80 20.65 0.35
C PRO A 396 -11.53 19.31 1.07
N LEU A 397 -12.08 19.18 2.26
CA LEU A 397 -12.16 17.91 2.98
C LEU A 397 -13.39 17.13 2.50
N LEU A 398 -13.20 15.85 2.21
CA LEU A 398 -14.22 14.96 1.67
C LEU A 398 -14.62 13.93 2.73
N TYR A 399 -15.88 13.98 3.14
CA TYR A 399 -16.46 12.97 4.02
C TYR A 399 -16.59 11.63 3.29
N ASN A 400 -16.16 10.55 3.92
CA ASN A 400 -16.17 9.18 3.36
C ASN A 400 -15.36 9.02 2.08
N SER A 401 -14.30 9.81 1.89
CA SER A 401 -13.36 9.60 0.78
C SER A 401 -12.73 8.21 0.88
N LEU A 402 -12.69 7.48 -0.24
CA LEU A 402 -12.05 6.16 -0.30
C LEU A 402 -10.55 6.20 0.02
N HIS A 403 -9.86 7.31 -0.24
CA HIS A 403 -8.46 7.48 0.19
C HIS A 403 -8.33 7.41 1.72
N GLY A 404 -9.26 8.04 2.45
CA GLY A 404 -9.27 8.03 3.91
C GLY A 404 -9.79 6.72 4.48
N THR A 405 -10.97 6.28 4.06
CA THR A 405 -11.60 5.06 4.60
C THR A 405 -10.75 3.81 4.37
N SER A 406 -10.17 3.66 3.18
CA SER A 406 -9.33 2.50 2.86
C SER A 406 -8.00 2.52 3.64
N SER A 407 -7.35 3.68 3.74
CA SER A 407 -6.14 3.82 4.57
C SER A 407 -6.43 3.56 6.05
N PHE A 408 -7.59 4.01 6.56
CA PHE A 408 -8.03 3.72 7.92
C PHE A 408 -8.28 2.21 8.12
N ILE A 409 -8.90 1.52 7.17
CA ILE A 409 -9.11 0.06 7.25
C ILE A 409 -7.75 -0.66 7.31
N LEU A 410 -6.81 -0.31 6.44
CA LEU A 410 -5.46 -0.89 6.42
C LEU A 410 -4.73 -0.66 7.75
N ALA A 411 -4.77 0.57 8.28
CA ALA A 411 -4.19 0.90 9.58
C ALA A 411 -4.86 0.12 10.72
N SER A 412 -6.18 -0.05 10.67
CA SER A 412 -6.96 -0.79 11.66
C SER A 412 -6.60 -2.28 11.66
N VAL A 413 -6.46 -2.91 10.50
CA VAL A 413 -6.03 -4.32 10.38
C VAL A 413 -4.65 -4.52 11.02
N GLU A 414 -3.69 -3.63 10.75
CA GLU A 414 -2.36 -3.74 11.35
C GLU A 414 -2.37 -3.44 12.86
N HIS A 415 -3.22 -2.51 13.33
CA HIS A 415 -3.46 -2.29 14.76
C HIS A 415 -4.04 -3.55 15.44
N GLU A 416 -5.06 -4.15 14.84
CA GLU A 416 -5.73 -5.36 15.33
C GLU A 416 -4.76 -6.55 15.37
N ARG A 417 -3.90 -6.70 14.34
CA ARG A 417 -2.80 -7.69 14.36
C ARG A 417 -1.82 -7.46 15.52
N ALA A 418 -1.43 -6.21 15.77
CA ALA A 418 -0.47 -5.85 16.81
C ALA A 418 -1.03 -6.06 18.23
N THR A 419 -2.31 -5.77 18.46
CA THR A 419 -2.94 -5.84 19.79
C THR A 419 -3.36 -7.25 20.15
N ASN A 420 -3.80 -8.08 19.21
CA ASN A 420 -4.18 -9.47 19.47
C ASN A 420 -2.97 -10.39 19.76
N VAL A 421 -1.78 -10.06 19.28
CA VAL A 421 -0.54 -10.78 19.64
C VAL A 421 -0.13 -10.53 21.10
N SER A 422 -0.53 -9.39 21.69
CA SER A 422 -0.18 -9.01 23.07
C SER A 422 -1.11 -9.65 24.13
N GLY A 423 -2.18 -10.33 23.72
CA GLY A 423 -3.18 -10.97 24.57
C GLY A 423 -2.96 -12.48 24.85
N ASN A 424 -1.89 -13.07 24.32
CA ASN A 424 -1.40 -14.43 24.57
C ASN A 424 -0.04 -14.35 25.24
#